data_5162a01d4d2ce2863c18e3d5595be48c
#
_entry.id   5162a01d4d2ce2863c18e3d5595be48c
#
_cell.length_a   1.000
_cell.length_b   1.000
_cell.length_c   1.000
_cell.angle_alpha   90.00
_cell.angle_beta   90.00
_cell.angle_gamma   90.00
#
_symmetry.space_group_name_H-M   'P 1'
#
loop_
_entity.id
_entity.type
_entity.pdbx_description
1 polymer ?
#
loop_
_entity_poly.entity_id
_entity_poly.type
_entity_poly.pdbx_seq_one_letter_code
_entity_poly.pdbx_strand_id
1 'polypeptide(L)'
;QDWGGQSGGFLRMGITARSIAMGGGFTAELDQSFATFHNPAWAAFLIHRQLGSSYTNLTMDRRLAATSFATSLPPTAGVGVAWVFAGVNDIQGRYSTGMKSSKMQTGENALMITFAQRIVPWISIGANFKLLRYDLPITESDQISGSGIGFDIGLLIKAGTYSTLGIMVQDLSSNYQWNTNEIYTQGGPYKDEFPTI
;
A
#
# COMPACT_ATOMS: atom_id res chain seq x y z
N GLN A 1 -14.52 -13.84 -3.40
CA GLN A 1 -14.56 -12.37 -3.30
C GLN A 1 -13.84 -11.83 -4.53
N ASP A 2 -14.56 -11.12 -5.39
CA ASP A 2 -13.98 -10.49 -6.57
C ASP A 2 -13.26 -9.22 -6.12
N TRP A 3 -11.95 -9.27 -6.14
CA TRP A 3 -11.08 -8.14 -5.76
C TRP A 3 -10.87 -7.13 -6.91
N GLY A 4 -11.39 -7.42 -8.08
CA GLY A 4 -11.32 -6.55 -9.25
C GLY A 4 -12.24 -5.33 -9.11
N GLY A 5 -11.70 -4.13 -9.38
CA GLY A 5 -12.48 -2.89 -9.36
C GLY A 5 -12.73 -2.29 -7.97
N GLN A 6 -12.06 -2.80 -6.94
CA GLN A 6 -12.13 -2.22 -5.59
C GLN A 6 -10.97 -1.26 -5.34
N SER A 7 -11.24 -0.20 -4.59
CA SER A 7 -10.23 0.77 -4.19
C SER A 7 -9.10 0.13 -3.39
N GLY A 8 -7.88 0.64 -3.59
CA GLY A 8 -6.70 0.12 -2.90
C GLY A 8 -6.17 -1.22 -3.40
N GLY A 9 -6.68 -1.73 -4.53
CA GLY A 9 -6.25 -3.01 -5.10
C GLY A 9 -4.73 -3.11 -5.31
N PHE A 10 -4.05 -2.01 -5.58
CA PHE A 10 -2.60 -1.97 -5.78
C PHE A 10 -1.80 -2.34 -4.51
N LEU A 11 -2.33 -2.10 -3.31
CA LEU A 11 -1.69 -2.47 -2.04
C LEU A 11 -1.68 -4.00 -1.80
N ARG A 12 -2.47 -4.74 -2.59
CA ARG A 12 -2.58 -6.20 -2.52
C ARG A 12 -1.78 -6.92 -3.59
N MET A 13 -1.21 -6.15 -4.52
CA MET A 13 -0.27 -6.69 -5.48
C MET A 13 1.06 -7.02 -4.77
N GLY A 14 1.70 -8.11 -5.12
CA GLY A 14 3.01 -8.45 -4.56
C GLY A 14 4.03 -7.35 -4.90
N ILE A 15 4.74 -6.84 -3.88
CA ILE A 15 5.71 -5.75 -4.05
C ILE A 15 7.07 -6.27 -4.49
N THR A 16 7.45 -7.46 -4.05
CA THR A 16 8.75 -8.07 -4.39
C THR A 16 8.58 -9.38 -5.12
N ALA A 17 9.56 -9.74 -5.93
CA ALA A 17 9.56 -11.04 -6.62
C ALA A 17 9.42 -12.22 -5.65
N ARG A 18 10.04 -12.11 -4.46
CA ARG A 18 9.96 -13.15 -3.43
C ARG A 18 8.55 -13.24 -2.84
N SER A 19 7.89 -12.10 -2.54
CA SER A 19 6.51 -12.13 -2.02
C SER A 19 5.51 -12.72 -3.01
N ILE A 20 5.71 -12.42 -4.29
CA ILE A 20 4.90 -12.98 -5.38
C ILE A 20 5.14 -14.50 -5.49
N ALA A 21 6.40 -14.94 -5.46
CA ALA A 21 6.76 -16.35 -5.55
C ALA A 21 6.22 -17.19 -4.38
N MET A 22 6.07 -16.59 -3.20
CA MET A 22 5.50 -17.23 -2.01
C MET A 22 3.97 -17.06 -1.88
N GLY A 23 3.33 -16.58 -2.95
CA GLY A 23 1.87 -16.39 -2.95
C GLY A 23 1.36 -15.36 -1.94
N GLY A 24 2.17 -14.38 -1.55
CA GLY A 24 1.81 -13.38 -0.54
C GLY A 24 1.95 -13.84 0.92
N GLY A 25 2.42 -15.06 1.17
CA GLY A 25 2.58 -15.64 2.52
C GLY A 25 3.73 -15.04 3.34
N PHE A 26 3.73 -13.73 3.50
CA PHE A 26 4.83 -12.97 4.11
C PHE A 26 4.56 -12.39 5.49
N THR A 27 3.37 -12.59 6.05
CA THR A 27 2.96 -11.98 7.32
C THR A 27 3.84 -12.37 8.51
N ALA A 28 4.48 -13.56 8.44
CA ALA A 28 5.38 -14.08 9.45
C ALA A 28 6.86 -14.18 9.01
N GLU A 29 7.23 -13.65 7.85
CA GLU A 29 8.59 -13.73 7.30
C GLU A 29 9.52 -12.70 7.93
N LEU A 30 10.67 -13.15 8.46
CA LEU A 30 11.55 -12.36 9.35
C LEU A 30 12.70 -11.59 8.68
N ASP A 31 12.99 -11.78 7.44
CA ASP A 31 14.21 -11.21 6.86
C ASP A 31 13.95 -10.52 5.53
N GLN A 32 13.29 -9.35 5.63
CA GLN A 32 12.88 -8.62 4.42
C GLN A 32 12.89 -7.12 4.57
N SER A 33 13.46 -6.43 3.60
CA SER A 33 13.44 -4.97 3.51
C SER A 33 12.04 -4.35 3.42
N PHE A 34 11.01 -5.13 3.04
CA PHE A 34 9.59 -4.72 3.00
C PHE A 34 8.74 -5.37 4.10
N ALA A 35 9.37 -5.86 5.15
CA ALA A 35 8.68 -6.55 6.23
C ALA A 35 7.57 -5.69 6.87
N THR A 36 7.81 -4.40 7.06
CA THR A 36 6.81 -3.47 7.64
C THR A 36 5.57 -3.29 6.76
N PHE A 37 5.70 -3.47 5.44
CA PHE A 37 4.56 -3.50 4.52
C PHE A 37 3.71 -4.76 4.72
N HIS A 38 4.35 -5.90 4.94
CA HIS A 38 3.66 -7.18 5.11
C HIS A 38 3.14 -7.38 6.55
N ASN A 39 3.85 -6.86 7.55
CA ASN A 39 3.40 -6.88 8.94
C ASN A 39 4.18 -5.83 9.76
N PRO A 40 3.53 -4.76 10.24
CA PRO A 40 4.21 -3.69 10.98
C PRO A 40 4.91 -4.17 12.25
N ALA A 41 4.46 -5.26 12.88
CA ALA A 41 5.06 -5.81 14.09
C ALA A 41 6.54 -6.24 13.92
N TRP A 42 6.97 -6.43 12.67
CA TRP A 42 8.33 -6.77 12.30
C TRP A 42 9.38 -5.74 12.71
N ALA A 43 9.01 -4.45 12.66
CA ALA A 43 9.95 -3.37 12.93
C ALA A 43 10.59 -3.47 14.32
N ALA A 44 9.87 -4.05 15.30
CA ALA A 44 10.39 -4.24 16.67
C ALA A 44 11.40 -5.40 16.80
N PHE A 45 11.50 -6.26 15.80
CA PHE A 45 12.44 -7.38 15.79
C PHE A 45 13.62 -7.19 14.84
N LEU A 46 13.70 -6.09 14.16
CA LEU A 46 14.83 -5.81 13.26
C LEU A 46 16.13 -5.72 14.06
N ILE A 47 17.16 -6.39 13.57
CA ILE A 47 18.51 -6.32 14.12
C ILE A 47 19.30 -5.22 13.44
N HIS A 48 19.11 -5.07 12.12
CA HIS A 48 19.80 -4.09 11.29
C HIS A 48 18.78 -3.16 10.62
N ARG A 49 19.24 -1.99 10.23
CA ARG A 49 18.45 -1.09 9.38
C ARG A 49 18.17 -1.77 8.04
N GLN A 50 16.95 -1.71 7.60
CA GLN A 50 16.48 -2.30 6.35
C GLN A 50 16.13 -1.19 5.37
N LEU A 51 16.68 -1.25 4.18
CA LEU A 51 16.29 -0.39 3.05
C LEU A 51 16.01 -1.28 1.85
N GLY A 52 14.86 -1.08 1.23
CA GLY A 52 14.47 -1.81 0.03
C GLY A 52 13.85 -0.90 -1.01
N SER A 53 14.08 -1.22 -2.28
CA SER A 53 13.39 -0.62 -3.41
C SER A 53 13.02 -1.70 -4.40
N SER A 54 11.84 -1.60 -4.96
CA SER A 54 11.31 -2.51 -5.98
C SER A 54 10.64 -1.72 -7.08
N TYR A 55 10.84 -2.17 -8.33
CA TYR A 55 10.18 -1.61 -9.48
C TYR A 55 9.76 -2.73 -10.42
N THR A 56 8.49 -2.75 -10.79
CA THR A 56 7.90 -3.78 -11.65
C THR A 56 7.14 -3.13 -12.79
N ASN A 57 7.50 -3.48 -14.02
CA ASN A 57 6.70 -3.20 -15.21
C ASN A 57 5.68 -4.32 -15.39
N LEU A 58 4.43 -3.93 -15.49
CA LEU A 58 3.31 -4.84 -15.75
C LEU A 58 2.82 -4.64 -17.19
N THR A 59 2.02 -5.57 -17.68
CA THR A 59 1.37 -5.44 -18.99
C THR A 59 0.45 -4.22 -19.05
N MET A 60 0.18 -3.67 -20.24
CA MET A 60 -0.68 -2.51 -20.50
C MET A 60 -0.16 -1.23 -19.87
N ASP A 61 1.14 -0.96 -20.01
CA ASP A 61 1.83 0.25 -19.55
C ASP A 61 1.61 0.58 -18.06
N ARG A 62 1.33 -0.47 -17.28
CA ARG A 62 1.20 -0.38 -15.82
C ARG A 62 2.57 -0.53 -15.16
N ARG A 63 2.76 0.19 -14.08
CA ARG A 63 3.98 0.14 -13.27
C ARG A 63 3.64 0.09 -11.79
N LEU A 64 4.46 -0.63 -11.04
CA LEU A 64 4.40 -0.70 -9.60
C LEU A 64 5.80 -0.41 -9.05
N ALA A 65 5.91 0.58 -8.18
CA ALA A 65 7.16 0.93 -7.51
C ALA A 65 6.95 0.94 -6.01
N ALA A 66 7.94 0.52 -5.25
CA ALA A 66 7.90 0.59 -3.81
C ALA A 66 9.28 0.86 -3.24
N THR A 67 9.33 1.64 -2.16
CA THR A 67 10.54 1.87 -1.37
C THR A 67 10.18 1.80 0.10
N SER A 68 11.03 1.17 0.90
CA SER A 68 10.80 0.99 2.32
C SER A 68 12.10 1.17 3.10
N PHE A 69 12.00 1.84 4.22
CA PHE A 69 13.05 1.91 5.23
C PHE A 69 12.47 1.54 6.58
N ALA A 70 13.18 0.71 7.34
CA ALA A 70 12.78 0.34 8.69
C ALA A 70 14.01 0.15 9.58
N THR A 71 13.84 0.46 10.86
CA THR A 71 14.90 0.29 11.88
C THR A 71 14.29 0.00 13.23
N SER A 72 15.04 -0.75 14.05
CA SER A 72 14.71 -0.89 15.47
C SER A 72 15.04 0.38 16.22
N LEU A 73 14.26 0.70 17.23
CA LEU A 73 14.51 1.72 18.24
C LEU A 73 14.71 1.04 19.59
N PRO A 74 15.95 1.01 20.12
CA PRO A 74 16.20 0.41 21.42
C PRO A 74 15.37 1.06 22.53
N PRO A 75 14.93 0.31 23.56
CA PRO A 75 15.27 -1.10 23.77
C PRO A 75 14.32 -2.11 23.09
N THR A 76 13.10 -1.73 22.75
CA THR A 76 12.03 -2.69 22.36
C THR A 76 11.11 -2.21 21.25
N ALA A 77 11.33 -1.00 20.75
CA ALA A 77 10.49 -0.44 19.68
C ALA A 77 11.11 -0.61 18.28
N GLY A 78 10.34 -0.30 17.26
CA GLY A 78 10.78 -0.19 15.88
C GLY A 78 9.91 0.78 15.11
N VAL A 79 10.52 1.40 14.10
CA VAL A 79 9.84 2.35 13.20
C VAL A 79 10.18 2.03 11.76
N GLY A 80 9.29 2.43 10.87
CA GLY A 80 9.51 2.31 9.44
C GLY A 80 8.73 3.36 8.65
N VAL A 81 9.16 3.54 7.42
CA VAL A 81 8.44 4.30 6.41
C VAL A 81 8.46 3.51 5.11
N ALA A 82 7.34 3.43 4.43
CA ALA A 82 7.26 2.82 3.11
C ALA A 82 6.40 3.69 2.19
N TRP A 83 6.79 3.72 0.92
CA TRP A 83 6.03 4.36 -0.13
C TRP A 83 5.77 3.36 -1.24
N VAL A 84 4.54 3.31 -1.69
CA VAL A 84 4.10 2.46 -2.81
C VAL A 84 3.41 3.33 -3.84
N PHE A 85 3.78 3.14 -5.08
CA PHE A 85 3.19 3.81 -6.23
C PHE A 85 2.72 2.76 -7.24
N ALA A 86 1.49 2.89 -7.70
CA ALA A 86 0.97 2.17 -8.87
C ALA A 86 0.43 3.16 -9.88
N GLY A 87 0.71 2.96 -11.15
CA GLY A 87 0.27 3.86 -12.19
C GLY A 87 0.08 3.18 -13.54
N VAL A 88 -0.70 3.81 -14.38
CA VAL A 88 -0.88 3.45 -15.79
C VAL A 88 -0.52 4.65 -16.63
N ASN A 89 0.39 4.44 -17.58
CA ASN A 89 0.76 5.47 -18.55
C ASN A 89 0.05 5.22 -19.88
N ASP A 90 0.15 6.19 -20.77
CA ASP A 90 -0.25 6.07 -22.18
C ASP A 90 -1.71 5.59 -22.38
N ILE A 91 -2.62 5.93 -21.48
CA ILE A 91 -4.05 5.67 -21.63
C ILE A 91 -4.55 6.50 -22.80
N GLN A 92 -4.85 5.84 -23.93
CA GLN A 92 -5.33 6.53 -25.13
C GLN A 92 -6.78 6.97 -24.99
N GLY A 93 -7.00 8.26 -24.76
CA GLY A 93 -8.33 8.86 -24.81
C GLY A 93 -8.94 8.79 -26.22
N ARG A 94 -10.28 8.76 -26.28
CA ARG A 94 -11.03 8.84 -27.55
C ARG A 94 -12.25 9.74 -27.38
N TYR A 95 -12.50 10.55 -28.40
CA TYR A 95 -13.74 11.31 -28.51
C TYR A 95 -14.93 10.39 -28.83
N SER A 96 -16.15 10.88 -28.63
CA SER A 96 -17.38 10.15 -29.01
C SER A 96 -17.44 9.80 -30.51
N THR A 97 -16.70 10.49 -31.33
CA THR A 97 -16.53 10.22 -32.77
C THR A 97 -15.56 9.06 -33.07
N GLY A 98 -14.91 8.48 -32.03
CA GLY A 98 -13.91 7.42 -32.16
C GLY A 98 -12.49 7.93 -32.48
N MET A 99 -12.31 9.22 -32.78
CA MET A 99 -10.98 9.80 -33.01
C MET A 99 -10.15 9.77 -31.73
N LYS A 100 -8.82 9.58 -31.88
CA LYS A 100 -7.88 9.63 -30.77
C LYS A 100 -7.83 11.04 -30.16
N SER A 101 -7.93 11.11 -28.85
CA SER A 101 -7.65 12.28 -28.04
C SER A 101 -6.22 12.20 -27.49
N SER A 102 -5.88 13.00 -26.50
CA SER A 102 -4.60 12.95 -25.83
C SER A 102 -4.37 11.66 -25.07
N LYS A 103 -3.11 11.44 -24.73
CA LYS A 103 -2.72 10.38 -23.80
C LYS A 103 -2.89 10.88 -22.36
N MET A 104 -3.49 10.07 -21.55
CA MET A 104 -3.72 10.31 -20.13
C MET A 104 -2.88 9.34 -19.28
N GLN A 105 -2.72 9.66 -18.01
CA GLN A 105 -2.05 8.81 -17.04
C GLN A 105 -2.80 8.84 -15.72
N THR A 106 -2.72 7.74 -14.96
CA THR A 106 -3.28 7.64 -13.61
C THR A 106 -2.22 7.16 -12.65
N GLY A 107 -2.35 7.52 -11.38
CA GLY A 107 -1.41 7.13 -10.34
C GLY A 107 -2.03 7.07 -8.97
N GLU A 108 -1.76 5.95 -8.29
CA GLU A 108 -2.12 5.73 -6.89
C GLU A 108 -0.85 5.74 -6.05
N ASN A 109 -0.88 6.45 -4.94
CA ASN A 109 0.23 6.56 -3.99
C ASN A 109 -0.24 6.18 -2.60
N ALA A 110 0.59 5.43 -1.88
CA ALA A 110 0.42 5.15 -0.46
C ALA A 110 1.72 5.42 0.27
N LEU A 111 1.71 6.34 1.22
CA LEU A 111 2.80 6.54 2.17
C LEU A 111 2.40 5.90 3.48
N MET A 112 3.23 5.00 4.00
CA MET A 112 3.00 4.27 5.24
C MET A 112 4.02 4.69 6.28
N ILE A 113 3.57 4.97 7.50
CA ILE A 113 4.40 5.21 8.67
C ILE A 113 4.13 4.09 9.64
N THR A 114 5.18 3.37 10.02
CA THR A 114 5.12 2.18 10.87
C THR A 114 5.65 2.48 12.25
N PHE A 115 4.93 2.02 13.26
CA PHE A 115 5.42 1.91 14.63
C PHE A 115 5.16 0.51 15.16
N ALA A 116 6.13 -0.06 15.85
CA ALA A 116 6.01 -1.36 16.49
C ALA A 116 6.64 -1.37 17.87
N GLN A 117 6.07 -2.19 18.74
CA GLN A 117 6.53 -2.39 20.11
C GLN A 117 6.62 -3.87 20.42
N ARG A 118 7.77 -4.30 20.90
CA ARG A 118 7.95 -5.63 21.48
C ARG A 118 7.47 -5.62 22.92
N ILE A 119 6.43 -6.38 23.21
CA ILE A 119 5.81 -6.46 24.54
C ILE A 119 6.58 -7.41 25.44
N VAL A 120 6.95 -8.56 24.90
CA VAL A 120 7.83 -9.55 25.54
C VAL A 120 8.87 -10.00 24.50
N PRO A 121 9.95 -10.69 24.89
CA PRO A 121 11.01 -11.07 23.95
C PRO A 121 10.55 -11.86 22.72
N TRP A 122 9.38 -12.46 22.77
CA TRP A 122 8.82 -13.30 21.72
C TRP A 122 7.50 -12.80 21.11
N ILE A 123 6.95 -11.66 21.58
CA ILE A 123 5.72 -11.04 21.02
C ILE A 123 5.97 -9.57 20.71
N SER A 124 5.56 -9.15 19.53
CA SER A 124 5.44 -7.74 19.16
C SER A 124 4.10 -7.43 18.54
N ILE A 125 3.67 -6.20 18.73
CA ILE A 125 2.53 -5.58 18.03
C ILE A 125 3.05 -4.39 17.22
N GLY A 126 2.36 -4.08 16.14
CA GLY A 126 2.70 -2.95 15.30
C GLY A 126 1.48 -2.37 14.62
N ALA A 127 1.60 -1.12 14.21
CA ALA A 127 0.58 -0.43 13.43
C ALA A 127 1.22 0.34 12.28
N ASN A 128 0.54 0.39 11.16
CA ASN A 128 0.80 1.32 10.05
C ASN A 128 -0.27 2.39 10.04
N PHE A 129 0.17 3.62 9.85
CA PHE A 129 -0.67 4.74 9.42
C PHE A 129 -0.41 4.97 7.94
N LYS A 130 -1.47 5.00 7.13
CA LYS A 130 -1.40 5.18 5.69
C LYS A 130 -1.97 6.53 5.27
N LEU A 131 -1.22 7.24 4.43
CA LEU A 131 -1.69 8.39 3.68
C LEU A 131 -1.86 7.94 2.22
N LEU A 132 -3.06 8.10 1.70
CA LEU A 132 -3.47 7.58 0.40
C LEU A 132 -3.78 8.75 -0.53
N ARG A 133 -3.34 8.65 -1.78
CA ARG A 133 -3.67 9.60 -2.83
C ARG A 133 -3.85 8.89 -4.16
N TYR A 134 -4.92 9.19 -4.84
CA TYR A 134 -5.22 8.68 -6.17
C TYR A 134 -5.56 9.82 -7.12
N ASP A 135 -4.83 9.92 -8.22
CA ASP A 135 -5.03 10.92 -9.26
C ASP A 135 -5.63 10.26 -10.50
N LEU A 136 -6.87 10.66 -10.85
CA LEU A 136 -7.63 10.17 -12.01
C LEU A 136 -7.77 11.27 -13.05
N PRO A 137 -7.33 11.05 -14.30
CA PRO A 137 -7.58 11.98 -15.38
C PRO A 137 -9.04 11.87 -15.84
N ILE A 138 -9.68 13.01 -16.09
CA ILE A 138 -11.04 13.07 -16.64
C ILE A 138 -11.00 13.57 -18.08
N THR A 139 -10.25 14.63 -18.32
CA THR A 139 -9.99 15.19 -19.66
C THR A 139 -8.51 15.52 -19.79
N GLU A 140 -8.11 16.12 -20.91
CA GLU A 140 -6.72 16.58 -21.13
C GLU A 140 -6.23 17.58 -20.09
N SER A 141 -7.13 18.41 -19.59
CA SER A 141 -6.83 19.51 -18.66
C SER A 141 -7.30 19.26 -17.24
N ASP A 142 -8.22 18.34 -17.04
CA ASP A 142 -8.90 18.14 -15.77
C ASP A 142 -8.59 16.77 -15.18
N GLN A 143 -8.17 16.78 -13.92
CA GLN A 143 -7.97 15.58 -13.12
C GLN A 143 -8.70 15.70 -11.79
N ILE A 144 -9.20 14.60 -11.31
CA ILE A 144 -9.74 14.47 -9.94
C ILE A 144 -8.71 13.76 -9.07
N SER A 145 -8.51 14.30 -7.87
CA SER A 145 -7.68 13.67 -6.86
C SER A 145 -8.53 13.18 -5.70
N GLY A 146 -8.41 11.89 -5.39
CA GLY A 146 -8.92 11.30 -4.16
C GLY A 146 -7.80 11.23 -3.13
N SER A 147 -8.11 11.58 -1.89
CA SER A 147 -7.18 11.43 -0.78
C SER A 147 -7.83 10.66 0.37
N GLY A 148 -7.02 10.01 1.18
CA GLY A 148 -7.55 9.24 2.29
C GLY A 148 -6.51 8.83 3.29
N ILE A 149 -6.99 8.24 4.36
CA ILE A 149 -6.17 7.65 5.41
C ILE A 149 -6.60 6.21 5.63
N GLY A 150 -5.69 5.42 6.17
CA GLY A 150 -5.96 4.03 6.53
C GLY A 150 -5.03 3.55 7.62
N PHE A 151 -5.37 2.43 8.23
CA PHE A 151 -4.60 1.81 9.30
C PHE A 151 -4.45 0.32 9.06
N ASP A 152 -3.30 -0.23 9.48
CA ASP A 152 -3.11 -1.67 9.63
C ASP A 152 -2.67 -1.98 11.04
N ILE A 153 -2.99 -3.17 11.51
CA ILE A 153 -2.52 -3.70 12.79
C ILE A 153 -1.90 -5.07 12.55
N GLY A 154 -0.73 -5.27 13.12
CA GLY A 154 0.02 -6.52 13.04
C GLY A 154 0.39 -7.07 14.39
N LEU A 155 0.40 -8.38 14.49
CA LEU A 155 0.91 -9.16 15.62
C LEU A 155 1.93 -10.17 15.10
N LEU A 156 3.02 -10.32 15.83
CA LEU A 156 4.04 -11.30 15.53
C LEU A 156 4.42 -12.07 16.81
N ILE A 157 4.44 -13.39 16.70
CA ILE A 157 4.75 -14.29 17.79
C ILE A 157 5.86 -15.24 17.34
N LYS A 158 7.03 -15.18 18.01
CA LYS A 158 8.12 -16.14 17.82
C LYS A 158 7.88 -17.36 18.69
N ALA A 159 7.40 -18.44 18.09
CA ALA A 159 7.10 -19.69 18.78
C ALA A 159 8.34 -20.62 18.76
N GLY A 160 9.29 -20.34 19.64
CA GLY A 160 10.57 -21.08 19.71
C GLY A 160 11.58 -20.60 18.67
N THR A 161 12.52 -21.50 18.30
CA THR A 161 13.68 -21.15 17.45
C THR A 161 13.33 -21.17 15.95
N TYR A 162 12.36 -21.98 15.55
CA TYR A 162 12.10 -22.29 14.14
C TYR A 162 10.71 -21.88 13.65
N SER A 163 9.85 -21.40 14.52
CA SER A 163 8.48 -21.08 14.15
C SER A 163 8.11 -19.65 14.48
N THR A 164 7.45 -19.01 13.56
CA THR A 164 6.90 -17.65 13.74
C THR A 164 5.45 -17.65 13.26
N LEU A 165 4.57 -17.05 14.04
CA LEU A 165 3.19 -16.79 13.68
C LEU A 165 3.00 -15.29 13.48
N GLY A 166 2.47 -14.91 12.34
CA GLY A 166 2.09 -13.53 12.02
C GLY A 166 0.59 -13.44 11.79
N ILE A 167 -0.01 -12.42 12.37
CA ILE A 167 -1.40 -12.03 12.12
C ILE A 167 -1.38 -10.58 11.71
N MET A 168 -2.14 -10.24 10.68
CA MET A 168 -2.28 -8.86 10.21
C MET A 168 -3.73 -8.59 9.81
N VAL A 169 -4.22 -7.43 10.20
CA VAL A 169 -5.48 -6.87 9.72
C VAL A 169 -5.12 -5.61 8.94
N GLN A 170 -5.48 -5.59 7.67
CA GLN A 170 -5.15 -4.50 6.75
C GLN A 170 -6.37 -3.67 6.41
N ASP A 171 -6.10 -2.42 6.05
CA ASP A 171 -7.10 -1.48 5.52
C ASP A 171 -8.25 -1.18 6.48
N LEU A 172 -7.95 -1.12 7.78
CA LEU A 172 -8.91 -0.67 8.78
C LEU A 172 -9.30 0.79 8.51
N SER A 173 -10.59 1.02 8.26
CA SER A 173 -11.14 2.34 7.95
C SER A 173 -10.47 3.06 6.77
N SER A 174 -9.79 2.33 5.89
CA SER A 174 -9.15 2.91 4.71
C SER A 174 -10.19 3.33 3.68
N ASN A 175 -10.06 4.54 3.17
CA ASN A 175 -10.97 5.07 2.17
C ASN A 175 -10.31 6.16 1.33
N TYR A 176 -10.87 6.42 0.13
CA TYR A 176 -10.66 7.64 -0.62
C TYR A 176 -11.85 8.58 -0.46
N GLN A 177 -11.56 9.85 -0.31
CA GLN A 177 -12.54 10.93 -0.37
C GLN A 177 -12.30 11.73 -1.66
N TRP A 178 -13.34 11.80 -2.47
CA TRP A 178 -13.34 12.49 -3.75
C TRP A 178 -14.17 13.75 -3.66
N ASN A 179 -13.69 14.85 -4.22
CA ASN A 179 -14.48 16.06 -4.41
C ASN A 179 -14.84 16.19 -5.89
N THR A 180 -16.10 15.97 -6.21
CA THR A 180 -16.61 16.01 -7.59
C THR A 180 -17.27 17.36 -7.96
N ASN A 181 -17.27 18.34 -7.05
CA ASN A 181 -17.90 19.63 -7.27
C ASN A 181 -17.28 20.44 -8.42
N GLU A 182 -16.01 20.19 -8.73
CA GLU A 182 -15.31 20.89 -9.81
C GLU A 182 -15.73 20.42 -11.21
N ILE A 183 -16.37 19.24 -11.29
CA ILE A 183 -16.69 18.58 -12.56
C ILE A 183 -18.16 18.54 -12.84
N TYR A 184 -18.99 18.36 -11.81
CA TYR A 184 -20.44 18.25 -11.93
C TYR A 184 -21.14 19.37 -11.18
N THR A 185 -22.05 20.06 -11.85
CA THR A 185 -22.87 21.16 -11.28
C THR A 185 -23.69 20.71 -10.05
N GLN A 186 -23.89 19.42 -9.87
CA GLN A 186 -24.53 18.79 -8.72
C GLN A 186 -23.61 17.74 -8.08
N GLY A 187 -22.31 17.96 -8.14
CA GLY A 187 -21.32 17.12 -7.50
C GLY A 187 -21.39 17.22 -5.97
N GLY A 188 -20.69 16.31 -5.29
CA GLY A 188 -20.56 16.27 -3.83
C GLY A 188 -19.37 15.46 -3.38
N PRO A 189 -19.08 15.43 -2.08
CA PRO A 189 -18.07 14.53 -1.55
C PRO A 189 -18.55 13.08 -1.72
N TYR A 190 -17.73 12.25 -2.33
CA TYR A 190 -17.94 10.83 -2.46
C TYR A 190 -16.85 10.08 -1.68
N LYS A 191 -17.24 9.05 -0.94
CA LYS A 191 -16.35 8.20 -0.15
C LYS A 191 -16.32 6.80 -0.76
N ASP A 192 -15.13 6.31 -1.04
CA ASP A 192 -14.88 4.98 -1.57
C ASP A 192 -14.07 4.18 -0.55
N GLU A 193 -14.67 3.14 0.02
CA GLU A 193 -14.11 2.37 1.13
C GLU A 193 -13.31 1.17 0.63
N PHE A 194 -12.17 0.93 1.27
CA PHE A 194 -11.37 -0.26 1.03
C PHE A 194 -11.96 -1.44 1.79
N PRO A 195 -11.96 -2.65 1.21
CA PRO A 195 -12.31 -3.82 1.97
C PRO A 195 -11.21 -4.13 3.01
N THR A 196 -11.59 -4.29 4.27
CA THR A 196 -10.71 -4.77 5.35
C THR A 196 -10.38 -6.24 5.15
N ILE A 197 -9.11 -6.61 5.32
CA ILE A 197 -8.61 -7.99 5.20
C ILE A 197 -7.88 -8.40 6.48
#